data_faee6c30b3755e0ed5a3303f1e62d8b6
#
_entry.id   faee6c30b3755e0ed5a3303f1e62d8b6
#
_cell.length_a   1.000
_cell.length_b   1.000
_cell.length_c   1.000
_cell.angle_alpha   90.00
_cell.angle_beta   90.00
_cell.angle_gamma   90.00
#
_symmetry.space_group_name_H-M   'P 1'
#
loop_
_entity.id
_entity.type
_entity.pdbx_description
1 polymer ?
#
loop_
_entity_poly.entity_id
_entity_poly.type
_entity_poly.pdbx_seq_one_letter_code
_entity_poly.pdbx_strand_id
1 'polypeptide(L)' 'MDNNSLKNASLFDNDPVLYAAWLYYQDGLSQSEVANIMSVSRVTVVKYLHLAREKGFVNISLDS' A
#
# COMPACT_ATOMS: atom_id res chain seq x y z
N MET A 1 -9.69 -9.18 -20.09
CA MET A 1 -9.60 -8.48 -19.12
C MET A 1 -9.64 -9.24 -17.91
N ASP A 2 -8.90 -8.92 -16.98
CA ASP A 2 -8.68 -9.62 -15.94
C ASP A 2 -9.56 -9.18 -14.89
N ASN A 3 -10.52 -9.87 -14.47
CA ASN A 3 -11.40 -9.43 -13.43
C ASN A 3 -10.71 -9.33 -12.13
N ASN A 4 -9.69 -10.10 -11.90
CA ASN A 4 -8.97 -10.01 -10.65
C ASN A 4 -8.26 -8.70 -10.52
N SER A 5 -7.71 -8.20 -11.58
CA SER A 5 -7.05 -6.93 -11.56
C SER A 5 -8.02 -5.85 -11.26
N LEU A 6 -9.20 -5.90 -11.80
CA LEU A 6 -10.18 -4.89 -11.55
C LEU A 6 -10.66 -4.93 -10.11
N LYS A 7 -10.81 -6.12 -9.56
CA LYS A 7 -11.23 -6.19 -8.21
C LYS A 7 -10.19 -5.66 -7.30
N ASN A 8 -8.93 -5.94 -7.53
CA ASN A 8 -7.86 -5.45 -6.69
C ASN A 8 -7.75 -3.95 -6.79
N ALA A 9 -7.89 -3.41 -7.97
CA ALA A 9 -7.79 -1.98 -8.14
C ALA A 9 -8.90 -1.28 -7.37
N SER A 10 -10.09 -1.84 -7.42
CA SER A 10 -11.19 -1.23 -6.75
C SER A 10 -10.99 -1.25 -5.26
N LEU A 11 -10.48 -2.34 -4.73
CA LEU A 11 -10.24 -2.45 -3.32
C LEU A 11 -9.22 -1.45 -2.85
N PHE A 12 -8.13 -1.30 -3.58
CA PHE A 12 -7.07 -0.39 -3.17
C PHE A 12 -7.45 1.06 -3.42
N ASP A 13 -8.31 1.31 -4.41
CA ASP A 13 -8.72 2.67 -4.67
C ASP A 13 -9.49 3.21 -3.49
N ASN A 14 -10.22 2.37 -2.78
CA ASN A 14 -10.99 2.84 -1.66
C ASN A 14 -10.14 2.97 -0.41
N ASP A 15 -8.94 2.44 -0.40
CA ASP A 15 -8.12 2.49 0.80
C ASP A 15 -6.66 2.69 0.43
N PRO A 16 -6.25 3.91 0.23
CA PRO A 16 -4.88 4.20 -0.16
C PRO A 16 -3.86 3.77 0.88
N VAL A 17 -4.26 3.71 2.14
CA VAL A 17 -3.37 3.29 3.20
C VAL A 17 -3.07 1.79 3.00
N LEU A 18 -4.08 1.02 2.70
CA LEU A 18 -3.90 -0.40 2.46
C LEU A 18 -3.06 -0.62 1.20
N TYR A 19 -3.30 0.15 0.17
CA TYR A 19 -2.57 0.04 -1.08
C TYR A 19 -1.08 0.34 -0.86
N ALA A 20 -0.78 1.40 -0.14
CA ALA A 20 0.60 1.76 0.13
C ALA A 20 1.29 0.66 0.93
N ALA A 21 0.61 0.12 1.91
CA ALA A 21 1.17 -0.94 2.73
C ALA A 21 1.44 -2.18 1.90
N TRP A 22 0.53 -2.52 1.01
CA TRP A 22 0.68 -3.68 0.17
C TRP A 22 1.92 -3.51 -0.73
N LEU A 23 2.06 -2.37 -1.38
CA LEU A 23 3.18 -2.13 -2.27
C LEU A 23 4.51 -2.17 -1.52
N TYR A 24 4.53 -1.62 -0.35
CA TYR A 24 5.75 -1.50 0.40
C TYR A 24 6.13 -2.83 1.07
N TYR A 25 5.20 -3.46 1.77
CA TYR A 25 5.51 -4.63 2.56
C TYR A 25 5.41 -5.94 1.80
N GLN A 26 4.48 -6.05 0.89
CA GLN A 26 4.31 -7.28 0.15
C GLN A 26 5.15 -7.28 -1.12
N ASP A 27 5.13 -6.21 -1.87
CA ASP A 27 5.87 -6.14 -3.11
C ASP A 27 7.31 -5.70 -2.91
N GLY A 28 7.66 -5.23 -1.76
CA GLY A 28 9.03 -4.84 -1.46
C GLY A 28 9.51 -3.57 -2.13
N LEU A 29 8.61 -2.70 -2.50
CA LEU A 29 9.00 -1.48 -3.18
C LEU A 29 9.50 -0.44 -2.21
N SER A 30 10.34 0.46 -2.67
CA SER A 30 10.83 1.54 -1.82
C SER A 30 9.74 2.58 -1.66
N GLN A 31 9.89 3.44 -0.69
CA GLN A 31 8.90 4.50 -0.46
C GLN A 31 8.80 5.38 -1.68
N SER A 32 9.90 5.66 -2.35
CA SER A 32 9.87 6.48 -3.54
C SER A 32 9.12 5.79 -4.67
N GLU A 33 9.29 4.49 -4.79
CA GLU A 33 8.60 3.74 -5.83
C GLU A 33 7.11 3.70 -5.56
N VAL A 34 6.73 3.54 -4.31
CA VAL A 34 5.31 3.54 -3.94
C VAL A 34 4.72 4.91 -4.26
N ALA A 35 5.45 5.98 -3.93
CA ALA A 35 4.97 7.32 -4.19
C ALA A 35 4.73 7.52 -5.69
N ASN A 36 5.65 7.01 -6.48
CA ASN A 36 5.54 7.15 -7.91
C ASN A 36 4.33 6.41 -8.44
N ILE A 37 4.11 5.19 -8.00
CA ILE A 37 2.99 4.41 -8.46
C ILE A 37 1.67 5.04 -8.04
N MET A 38 1.62 5.58 -6.84
CA MET A 38 0.38 6.17 -6.34
C MET A 38 0.19 7.62 -6.74
N SER A 39 1.20 8.20 -7.37
CA SER A 39 1.17 9.61 -7.77
C SER A 39 1.00 10.55 -6.57
N VAL A 40 1.72 10.27 -5.52
CA VAL A 40 1.70 11.11 -4.34
C VAL A 40 3.14 11.39 -3.92
N SER A 41 3.36 12.24 -2.96
CA SER A 41 4.72 12.54 -2.51
C SER A 41 5.18 11.44 -1.58
N ARG A 42 6.49 11.35 -1.40
CA ARG A 42 7.06 10.36 -0.52
C ARG A 42 6.59 10.60 0.91
N VAL A 43 6.45 11.85 1.30
CA VAL A 43 5.96 12.19 2.63
C VAL A 43 4.57 11.60 2.85
N THR A 44 3.74 11.64 1.81
CA THR A 44 2.40 11.08 1.91
C THR A 44 2.47 9.57 2.08
N VAL A 45 3.41 8.92 1.41
CA VAL A 45 3.57 7.47 1.55
C VAL A 45 3.97 7.14 3.00
N VAL A 46 4.87 7.91 3.57
CA VAL A 46 5.30 7.69 4.94
C VAL A 46 4.10 7.77 5.89
N LYS A 47 3.23 8.75 5.64
CA LYS A 47 2.05 8.92 6.44
C LYS A 47 1.13 7.72 6.28
N TYR A 48 0.93 7.25 5.06
CA TYR A 48 0.10 6.08 4.81
C TYR A 48 0.64 4.85 5.51
N LEU A 49 1.96 4.66 5.48
CA LEU A 49 2.56 3.49 6.11
C LEU A 49 2.42 3.56 7.63
N HIS A 50 2.52 4.75 8.17
CA HIS A 50 2.33 4.94 9.60
C HIS A 50 0.90 4.56 9.99
N LEU A 51 -0.06 5.02 9.21
CA LEU A 51 -1.46 4.71 9.48
C LEU A 51 -1.73 3.21 9.30
N ALA A 52 -1.07 2.60 8.34
CA ALA A 52 -1.24 1.16 8.11
C ALA A 52 -0.79 0.37 9.33
N ARG A 53 0.27 0.83 9.95
CA ARG A 53 0.75 0.15 11.14
C ARG A 53 -0.25 0.30 12.26
N GLU A 54 -0.82 1.47 12.40
CA GLU A 54 -1.80 1.69 13.45
C GLU A 54 -3.05 0.88 13.22
N LYS A 55 -3.40 0.63 11.96
CA LYS A 55 -4.57 -0.16 11.65
C LYS A 55 -4.29 -1.65 11.67
N GLY A 56 -3.06 -2.04 11.83
CA GLY A 56 -2.71 -3.45 11.88
C GLY A 56 -2.50 -4.10 10.53
N PHE A 57 -2.43 -3.34 9.46
CA PHE A 57 -2.26 -3.92 8.14
C PHE A 57 -0.92 -4.60 7.98
N VAL A 58 0.04 -4.25 8.82
CA VAL A 58 1.36 -4.79 8.66
C VAL A 58 1.60 -5.95 9.53
N ASN A 59 0.70 -6.31 10.37
CA ASN A 59 0.93 -7.38 11.26
C ASN A 59 1.17 -8.64 10.57
N ILE A 60 0.62 -8.81 9.45
CA ILE A 60 0.76 -9.95 8.77
C ILE A 60 2.11 -10.25 8.41
N SER A 61 2.80 -9.32 7.95
CA SER A 61 4.11 -9.56 7.41
C SER A 61 5.10 -9.81 8.44
N LEU A 62 4.80 -9.42 9.67
CA LEU A 62 5.83 -9.51 10.54
C LEU A 62 5.87 -10.76 11.22
N ASP A 63 5.00 -11.49 11.20
CA ASP A 63 5.03 -12.51 11.84
C ASP A 63 6.01 -13.39 11.64
N SER A 64 6.63 -13.26 11.01
CA SER A 64 7.66 -14.05 10.86
C SER A 64 8.15 -14.72 11.91
#